data_b9635064207e922ea34699d5c9ee4b70
#
_entry.id   b9635064207e922ea34699d5c9ee4b70
#
_cell.length_a   1.000
_cell.length_b   1.000
_cell.length_c   1.000
_cell.angle_alpha   90.00
_cell.angle_beta   90.00
_cell.angle_gamma   90.00
#
_symmetry.space_group_name_H-M   'P 1'
#
loop_
_entity.id
_entity.type
_entity.pdbx_description
1 polymer ?
#
loop_
_entity_poly.entity_id
_entity_poly.type
_entity_poly.pdbx_seq_one_letter_code
_entity_poly.pdbx_strand_id
1 'polypeptide(L)'
;KMSLVTTKKMFEKAFEGHYAIGAFNINNMEIIQGVVNAAKAQNSAVILQVSKSALKYAGPLYLKAMVDAAVAETGLDIALHLDHGPDIETVKECIAVGFTSVMFDGSHYDYEENVAKTKEVVDFAHSHGVVVEAELGKLAGVEDEVKVDAANATYTDPDQAVDFVKRTGVDSLAIAIGTSHGAYKFSGEAKLDFDRLDTITEKLEAAGFHNFPIVLHGASAVDESSVETCNKYGGKIAGAKGVPNEMLRKAASKAVCKINMDTDLRLAMTAAIRKSFGEKPEAFDPRGYCGDARKLIQELVEMKIKDVLSSTDSMK
;
A
#
# COMPACT_ATOMS: atom_id res chain seq x y z
N LYS A 1 -9.67 24.47 7.51
CA LYS A 1 -9.70 23.22 8.28
C LYS A 1 -8.95 22.19 7.48
N MET A 2 -7.78 21.75 7.99
CA MET A 2 -7.04 20.67 7.34
C MET A 2 -7.91 19.41 7.36
N SER A 3 -8.01 18.70 6.24
CA SER A 3 -8.85 17.53 6.08
C SER A 3 -8.11 16.50 5.23
N LEU A 4 -8.51 15.25 5.32
CA LEU A 4 -8.06 14.20 4.41
C LEU A 4 -8.25 14.61 2.95
N VAL A 5 -7.36 14.16 2.08
CA VAL A 5 -7.42 14.38 0.64
C VAL A 5 -7.65 13.06 -0.10
N THR A 6 -8.12 13.15 -1.35
CA THR A 6 -8.12 11.97 -2.24
C THR A 6 -6.73 11.74 -2.83
N THR A 7 -6.50 10.57 -3.41
CA THR A 7 -5.22 10.27 -4.07
C THR A 7 -5.03 10.97 -5.42
N LYS A 8 -6.07 11.59 -5.97
CA LYS A 8 -6.05 12.14 -7.32
C LYS A 8 -4.87 13.09 -7.58
N LYS A 9 -4.78 14.17 -6.80
CA LYS A 9 -3.67 15.13 -6.96
C LYS A 9 -2.31 14.57 -6.60
N MET A 10 -2.27 13.65 -5.62
CA MET A 10 -1.02 12.95 -5.27
C MET A 10 -0.49 12.17 -6.47
N PHE A 11 -1.36 11.45 -7.19
CA PHE A 11 -0.98 10.63 -8.32
C PHE A 11 -0.65 11.46 -9.56
N GLU A 12 -1.36 12.56 -9.81
CA GLU A 12 -1.00 13.52 -10.86
C GLU A 12 0.44 14.02 -10.69
N LYS A 13 0.78 14.52 -9.49
CA LYS A 13 2.15 14.96 -9.16
C LYS A 13 3.17 13.82 -9.21
N ALA A 14 2.81 12.63 -8.73
CA ALA A 14 3.69 11.46 -8.70
C ALA A 14 4.04 11.01 -10.12
N PHE A 15 3.05 10.95 -11.01
CA PHE A 15 3.27 10.59 -12.41
C PHE A 15 4.20 11.59 -13.11
N GLU A 16 3.91 12.88 -13.00
CA GLU A 16 4.71 13.96 -13.60
C GLU A 16 6.13 14.04 -13.01
N GLY A 17 6.25 13.80 -11.70
CA GLY A 17 7.52 13.87 -10.98
C GLY A 17 8.34 12.58 -11.01
N HIS A 18 7.85 11.50 -11.65
CA HIS A 18 8.52 10.20 -11.72
C HIS A 18 8.90 9.63 -10.34
N TYR A 19 7.94 9.68 -9.40
CA TYR A 19 8.05 9.10 -8.07
C TYR A 19 6.75 8.37 -7.70
N ALA A 20 6.75 7.61 -6.63
CA ALA A 20 5.54 6.97 -6.12
C ALA A 20 5.22 7.45 -4.69
N ILE A 21 3.92 7.49 -4.37
CA ILE A 21 3.45 7.71 -3.00
C ILE A 21 3.44 6.36 -2.26
N GLY A 22 4.00 6.34 -1.07
CA GLY A 22 3.94 5.17 -0.20
C GLY A 22 2.54 4.99 0.38
N ALA A 23 2.01 3.78 0.24
CA ALA A 23 0.78 3.36 0.86
C ALA A 23 1.12 2.36 1.98
N PHE A 24 0.98 2.81 3.21
CA PHE A 24 1.41 2.08 4.39
C PHE A 24 0.21 1.55 5.17
N ASN A 25 0.18 0.23 5.40
CA ASN A 25 -0.88 -0.41 6.16
C ASN A 25 -0.80 -0.05 7.64
N ILE A 26 -1.91 0.41 8.18
CA ILE A 26 -2.04 0.85 9.57
C ILE A 26 -3.03 -0.02 10.33
N ASN A 27 -2.72 -0.33 11.59
CA ASN A 27 -3.61 -1.07 12.48
C ASN A 27 -3.50 -0.67 13.96
N ASN A 28 -2.58 0.23 14.31
CA ASN A 28 -2.39 0.74 15.66
C ASN A 28 -1.75 2.14 15.65
N MET A 29 -1.69 2.76 16.82
CA MET A 29 -1.18 4.13 17.00
C MET A 29 0.31 4.24 16.66
N GLU A 30 1.13 3.27 17.04
CA GLU A 30 2.58 3.31 16.87
C GLU A 30 2.99 3.28 15.40
N ILE A 31 2.32 2.46 14.60
CA ILE A 31 2.54 2.42 13.14
C ILE A 31 2.11 3.75 12.52
N ILE A 32 0.92 4.26 12.85
CA ILE A 32 0.44 5.56 12.33
C ILE A 32 1.45 6.66 12.65
N GLN A 33 1.87 6.79 13.91
CA GLN A 33 2.81 7.83 14.32
C GLN A 33 4.18 7.67 13.67
N GLY A 34 4.69 6.45 13.56
CA GLY A 34 5.97 6.18 12.86
C GLY A 34 5.93 6.61 11.40
N VAL A 35 4.88 6.20 10.67
CA VAL A 35 4.69 6.57 9.26
C VAL A 35 4.51 8.08 9.07
N VAL A 36 3.66 8.70 9.87
CA VAL A 36 3.34 10.13 9.76
C VAL A 36 4.52 11.01 10.15
N ASN A 37 5.28 10.64 11.19
CA ASN A 37 6.50 11.34 11.55
C ASN A 37 7.55 11.28 10.42
N ALA A 38 7.71 10.14 9.78
CA ALA A 38 8.59 9.98 8.62
C ALA A 38 8.12 10.86 7.44
N ALA A 39 6.85 10.82 7.11
CA ALA A 39 6.28 11.65 6.05
C ALA A 39 6.46 13.15 6.34
N LYS A 40 6.28 13.59 7.59
CA LYS A 40 6.53 14.96 8.02
C LYS A 40 8.00 15.34 7.89
N ALA A 41 8.91 14.48 8.34
CA ALA A 41 10.36 14.73 8.23
C ALA A 41 10.82 14.86 6.77
N GLN A 42 10.19 14.14 5.85
CA GLN A 42 10.48 14.15 4.42
C GLN A 42 9.60 15.14 3.62
N ASN A 43 8.71 15.88 4.28
CA ASN A 43 7.72 16.75 3.61
C ASN A 43 6.98 16.03 2.47
N SER A 44 6.56 14.80 2.72
CA SER A 44 5.94 13.89 1.73
C SER A 44 4.46 13.72 1.99
N ALA A 45 3.66 13.72 0.92
CA ALA A 45 2.32 13.15 0.95
C ALA A 45 2.37 11.65 1.27
N VAL A 46 1.32 11.11 1.85
CA VAL A 46 1.27 9.70 2.27
C VAL A 46 -0.14 9.13 2.18
N ILE A 47 -0.23 7.83 1.89
CA ILE A 47 -1.46 7.07 1.96
C ILE A 47 -1.39 6.16 3.19
N LEU A 48 -2.34 6.33 4.11
CA LEU A 48 -2.58 5.42 5.22
C LEU A 48 -3.70 4.47 4.80
N GLN A 49 -3.35 3.19 4.66
CA GLN A 49 -4.31 2.20 4.15
C GLN A 49 -4.68 1.16 5.21
N VAL A 50 -5.91 0.66 5.10
CA VAL A 50 -6.53 -0.21 6.08
C VAL A 50 -7.15 -1.39 5.38
N SER A 51 -6.71 -2.60 5.71
CA SER A 51 -7.30 -3.84 5.24
C SER A 51 -8.56 -4.21 6.04
N LYS A 52 -9.35 -5.14 5.53
CA LYS A 52 -10.54 -5.67 6.25
C LYS A 52 -10.18 -6.24 7.61
N SER A 53 -9.05 -6.93 7.71
CA SER A 53 -8.58 -7.49 9.00
C SER A 53 -8.17 -6.40 9.98
N ALA A 54 -7.58 -5.31 9.52
CA ALA A 54 -7.25 -4.16 10.36
C ALA A 54 -8.51 -3.40 10.83
N LEU A 55 -9.54 -3.27 9.97
CA LEU A 55 -10.85 -2.74 10.37
C LEU A 55 -11.47 -3.56 11.49
N LYS A 56 -11.42 -4.89 11.38
CA LYS A 56 -11.94 -5.82 12.40
C LYS A 56 -11.13 -5.73 13.70
N TYR A 57 -9.80 -5.59 13.62
CA TYR A 57 -8.91 -5.54 14.77
C TYR A 57 -9.05 -4.23 15.56
N ALA A 58 -8.88 -3.10 14.90
CA ALA A 58 -8.79 -1.80 15.55
C ALA A 58 -10.12 -1.03 15.62
N GLY A 59 -11.05 -1.35 14.72
CA GLY A 59 -12.30 -0.62 14.55
C GLY A 59 -12.15 0.63 13.66
N PRO A 60 -13.07 0.85 12.73
CA PRO A 60 -12.95 1.93 11.74
C PRO A 60 -12.97 3.33 12.38
N LEU A 61 -13.73 3.52 13.45
CA LEU A 61 -13.81 4.81 14.14
C LEU A 61 -12.51 5.17 14.88
N TYR A 62 -11.84 4.20 15.52
CA TYR A 62 -10.54 4.44 16.16
C TYR A 62 -9.47 4.78 15.12
N LEU A 63 -9.41 4.02 14.03
CA LEU A 63 -8.47 4.29 12.94
C LEU A 63 -8.70 5.69 12.34
N LYS A 64 -9.96 6.02 12.03
CA LYS A 64 -10.31 7.34 11.48
C LYS A 64 -9.92 8.47 12.43
N ALA A 65 -10.22 8.34 13.73
CA ALA A 65 -9.90 9.36 14.71
C ALA A 65 -8.38 9.58 14.86
N MET A 66 -7.59 8.50 14.86
CA MET A 66 -6.12 8.61 14.88
C MET A 66 -5.56 9.26 13.62
N VAL A 67 -6.12 8.94 12.46
CA VAL A 67 -5.71 9.58 11.20
C VAL A 67 -6.12 11.05 11.15
N ASP A 68 -7.30 11.43 11.65
CA ASP A 68 -7.71 12.83 11.76
C ASP A 68 -6.78 13.61 12.69
N ALA A 69 -6.36 13.02 13.81
CA ALA A 69 -5.36 13.60 14.68
C ALA A 69 -4.02 13.82 13.95
N ALA A 70 -3.56 12.85 13.18
CA ALA A 70 -2.34 12.96 12.38
C ALA A 70 -2.41 14.12 11.36
N VAL A 71 -3.54 14.27 10.66
CA VAL A 71 -3.77 15.42 9.75
C VAL A 71 -3.71 16.74 10.51
N ALA A 72 -4.40 16.82 11.67
CA ALA A 72 -4.45 18.04 12.46
C ALA A 72 -3.09 18.47 13.02
N GLU A 73 -2.25 17.50 13.42
CA GLU A 73 -0.93 17.76 13.99
C GLU A 73 0.14 18.11 12.95
N THR A 74 0.02 17.56 11.74
CA THR A 74 1.09 17.64 10.74
C THR A 74 0.80 18.56 9.57
N GLY A 75 -0.46 18.71 9.20
CA GLY A 75 -0.88 19.43 8.00
C GLY A 75 -0.49 18.72 6.67
N LEU A 76 -0.10 17.46 6.74
CA LEU A 76 0.24 16.68 5.56
C LEU A 76 -0.99 16.36 4.70
N ASP A 77 -0.76 16.20 3.40
CA ASP A 77 -1.72 15.57 2.50
C ASP A 77 -1.74 14.07 2.79
N ILE A 78 -2.76 13.63 3.51
CA ILE A 78 -2.99 12.22 3.86
C ILE A 78 -4.26 11.76 3.17
N ALA A 79 -4.19 10.65 2.44
CA ALA A 79 -5.36 9.91 1.99
C ALA A 79 -5.58 8.71 2.93
N LEU A 80 -6.82 8.51 3.37
CA LEU A 80 -7.23 7.31 4.10
C LEU A 80 -7.88 6.36 3.10
N HIS A 81 -7.29 5.18 2.93
CA HIS A 81 -7.57 4.25 1.86
C HIS A 81 -8.01 2.87 2.39
N LEU A 82 -9.09 2.31 1.85
CA LEU A 82 -9.43 0.91 2.03
C LEU A 82 -8.57 0.06 1.11
N ASP A 83 -7.79 -0.86 1.69
CA ASP A 83 -6.92 -1.80 1.00
C ASP A 83 -7.63 -3.15 0.84
N HIS A 84 -7.62 -3.72 -0.38
CA HIS A 84 -8.28 -4.98 -0.71
C HIS A 84 -9.73 -5.12 -0.20
N GLY A 85 -10.57 -4.15 -0.53
CA GLY A 85 -12.01 -4.20 -0.24
C GLY A 85 -12.68 -5.38 -0.95
N PRO A 86 -13.21 -6.37 -0.22
CA PRO A 86 -13.71 -7.62 -0.82
C PRO A 86 -15.12 -7.51 -1.38
N ASP A 87 -15.84 -6.50 -0.96
CA ASP A 87 -17.27 -6.34 -1.29
C ASP A 87 -17.70 -4.86 -1.18
N ILE A 88 -18.83 -4.54 -1.81
CA ILE A 88 -19.37 -3.19 -1.82
C ILE A 88 -19.85 -2.72 -0.43
N GLU A 89 -20.25 -3.62 0.44
CA GLU A 89 -20.71 -3.24 1.78
C GLU A 89 -19.55 -2.73 2.64
N THR A 90 -18.39 -3.39 2.57
CA THR A 90 -17.14 -2.90 3.21
C THR A 90 -16.74 -1.52 2.65
N VAL A 91 -16.87 -1.32 1.34
CA VAL A 91 -16.63 -0.02 0.70
C VAL A 91 -17.57 1.05 1.24
N LYS A 92 -18.86 0.76 1.32
CA LYS A 92 -19.88 1.69 1.86
C LYS A 92 -19.60 2.06 3.32
N GLU A 93 -19.24 1.09 4.15
CA GLU A 93 -18.86 1.33 5.56
C GLU A 93 -17.66 2.27 5.67
N CYS A 94 -16.61 2.04 4.89
CA CYS A 94 -15.42 2.90 4.88
C CYS A 94 -15.75 4.33 4.42
N ILE A 95 -16.53 4.49 3.36
CA ILE A 95 -16.96 5.80 2.87
C ILE A 95 -17.81 6.53 3.91
N ALA A 96 -18.73 5.84 4.58
CA ALA A 96 -19.56 6.42 5.63
C ALA A 96 -18.74 6.91 6.83
N VAL A 97 -17.63 6.27 7.15
CA VAL A 97 -16.69 6.70 8.21
C VAL A 97 -15.81 7.87 7.76
N GLY A 98 -15.65 8.09 6.45
CA GLY A 98 -14.91 9.22 5.89
C GLY A 98 -13.57 8.83 5.25
N PHE A 99 -13.45 7.62 4.71
CA PHE A 99 -12.35 7.26 3.82
C PHE A 99 -12.45 8.09 2.53
N THR A 100 -11.30 8.52 2.03
CA THR A 100 -11.22 9.37 0.83
C THR A 100 -10.81 8.62 -0.43
N SER A 101 -10.39 7.37 -0.26
CA SER A 101 -9.99 6.45 -1.32
C SER A 101 -10.37 5.04 -0.92
N VAL A 102 -10.79 4.23 -1.87
CA VAL A 102 -11.12 2.82 -1.65
C VAL A 102 -10.59 1.96 -2.77
N MET A 103 -10.17 0.74 -2.45
CA MET A 103 -9.88 -0.29 -3.43
C MET A 103 -10.96 -1.37 -3.37
N PHE A 104 -11.46 -1.77 -4.52
CA PHE A 104 -12.24 -2.98 -4.70
C PHE A 104 -11.40 -4.05 -5.38
N ASP A 105 -11.20 -5.18 -4.70
CA ASP A 105 -10.45 -6.31 -5.23
C ASP A 105 -11.38 -7.37 -5.80
N GLY A 106 -11.66 -7.25 -7.09
CA GLY A 106 -12.43 -8.23 -7.86
C GLY A 106 -11.56 -9.23 -8.63
N SER A 107 -10.26 -9.29 -8.39
CA SER A 107 -9.31 -10.13 -9.15
C SER A 107 -9.58 -11.64 -9.07
N HIS A 108 -10.32 -12.08 -8.06
CA HIS A 108 -10.73 -13.49 -7.89
C HIS A 108 -11.98 -13.88 -8.70
N TYR A 109 -12.75 -12.91 -9.21
CA TYR A 109 -13.88 -13.14 -10.11
C TYR A 109 -13.42 -13.36 -11.55
N ASP A 110 -14.33 -13.83 -12.40
CA ASP A 110 -14.14 -13.77 -13.83
C ASP A 110 -14.11 -12.33 -14.32
N TYR A 111 -13.46 -12.08 -15.47
CA TYR A 111 -13.21 -10.74 -15.98
C TYR A 111 -14.48 -9.88 -16.07
N GLU A 112 -15.56 -10.43 -16.66
CA GLU A 112 -16.83 -9.69 -16.82
C GLU A 112 -17.50 -9.38 -15.48
N GLU A 113 -17.43 -10.29 -14.52
CA GLU A 113 -17.94 -10.07 -13.17
C GLU A 113 -17.09 -9.03 -12.43
N ASN A 114 -15.76 -9.07 -12.55
CA ASN A 114 -14.88 -8.04 -12.00
C ASN A 114 -15.23 -6.67 -12.56
N VAL A 115 -15.40 -6.54 -13.89
CA VAL A 115 -15.83 -5.28 -14.53
C VAL A 115 -17.15 -4.79 -13.97
N ALA A 116 -18.17 -5.65 -13.89
CA ALA A 116 -19.50 -5.25 -13.44
C ALA A 116 -19.51 -4.78 -11.98
N LYS A 117 -18.87 -5.54 -11.08
CA LYS A 117 -18.78 -5.20 -9.65
C LYS A 117 -17.95 -3.95 -9.40
N THR A 118 -16.80 -3.84 -10.10
CA THR A 118 -15.96 -2.65 -10.00
C THR A 118 -16.72 -1.40 -10.46
N LYS A 119 -17.48 -1.49 -11.55
CA LYS A 119 -18.30 -0.37 -12.04
C LYS A 119 -19.33 0.06 -10.99
N GLU A 120 -20.00 -0.88 -10.33
CA GLU A 120 -20.95 -0.58 -9.25
C GLU A 120 -20.28 0.16 -8.09
N VAL A 121 -19.08 -0.28 -7.68
CA VAL A 121 -18.29 0.39 -6.64
C VAL A 121 -17.87 1.79 -7.07
N VAL A 122 -17.41 1.96 -8.31
CA VAL A 122 -17.01 3.26 -8.85
C VAL A 122 -18.18 4.24 -8.85
N ASP A 123 -19.34 3.83 -9.33
CA ASP A 123 -20.53 4.68 -9.38
C ASP A 123 -20.95 5.14 -7.97
N PHE A 124 -20.92 4.23 -7.01
CA PHE A 124 -21.22 4.56 -5.63
C PHE A 124 -20.16 5.51 -5.02
N ALA A 125 -18.88 5.17 -5.11
CA ALA A 125 -17.79 5.95 -4.50
C ALA A 125 -17.69 7.36 -5.11
N HIS A 126 -17.78 7.48 -6.45
CA HIS A 126 -17.73 8.76 -7.13
C HIS A 126 -18.90 9.67 -6.75
N SER A 127 -20.11 9.12 -6.51
CA SER A 127 -21.25 9.90 -6.01
C SER A 127 -21.01 10.53 -4.63
N HIS A 128 -20.01 10.02 -3.88
CA HIS A 128 -19.58 10.53 -2.58
C HIS A 128 -18.24 11.31 -2.63
N GLY A 129 -17.68 11.53 -3.82
CA GLY A 129 -16.41 12.23 -4.01
C GLY A 129 -15.18 11.41 -3.58
N VAL A 130 -15.30 10.08 -3.53
CA VAL A 130 -14.24 9.14 -3.17
C VAL A 130 -13.69 8.48 -4.42
N VAL A 131 -12.36 8.39 -4.52
CA VAL A 131 -11.66 7.76 -5.65
C VAL A 131 -11.55 6.24 -5.46
N VAL A 132 -11.47 5.52 -6.58
CA VAL A 132 -11.47 4.05 -6.60
C VAL A 132 -10.23 3.50 -7.28
N GLU A 133 -9.57 2.59 -6.59
CA GLU A 133 -8.56 1.67 -7.12
C GLU A 133 -9.21 0.31 -7.39
N ALA A 134 -8.78 -0.38 -8.42
CA ALA A 134 -9.16 -1.77 -8.65
C ALA A 134 -7.95 -2.61 -9.03
N GLU A 135 -8.12 -3.92 -9.11
CA GLU A 135 -7.05 -4.86 -9.45
C GLU A 135 -7.39 -5.70 -10.67
N LEU A 136 -6.42 -5.87 -11.55
CA LEU A 136 -6.50 -6.75 -12.71
C LEU A 136 -5.24 -7.63 -12.79
N GLY A 137 -5.45 -8.93 -13.01
CA GLY A 137 -4.45 -9.98 -12.80
C GLY A 137 -4.61 -10.59 -11.41
N LYS A 138 -3.83 -11.63 -11.11
CA LYS A 138 -3.84 -12.32 -9.81
C LYS A 138 -2.44 -12.42 -9.26
N LEU A 139 -2.19 -11.77 -8.11
CA LEU A 139 -0.92 -11.88 -7.42
C LEU A 139 -0.88 -13.20 -6.61
N ALA A 140 0.28 -13.86 -6.64
CA ALA A 140 0.54 -14.98 -5.74
C ALA A 140 0.77 -14.51 -4.30
N GLY A 141 0.69 -15.44 -3.33
CA GLY A 141 1.03 -15.18 -1.94
C GLY A 141 -0.16 -15.15 -0.99
N VAL A 142 0.09 -14.69 0.22
CA VAL A 142 -0.91 -14.62 1.28
C VAL A 142 -1.02 -13.17 1.77
N GLU A 143 -2.23 -12.62 1.67
CA GLU A 143 -2.56 -11.32 2.24
C GLU A 143 -3.91 -11.41 2.94
N ASP A 144 -3.91 -11.08 4.22
CA ASP A 144 -5.05 -11.23 5.14
C ASP A 144 -5.70 -12.63 5.05
N GLU A 145 -6.93 -12.72 4.53
CA GLU A 145 -7.69 -13.96 4.36
C GLU A 145 -7.54 -14.56 2.95
N VAL A 146 -6.84 -13.86 2.04
CA VAL A 146 -6.66 -14.29 0.64
C VAL A 146 -5.35 -15.04 0.48
N LYS A 147 -5.42 -16.26 -0.07
CA LYS A 147 -4.25 -17.06 -0.45
C LYS A 147 -4.36 -17.46 -1.92
N VAL A 148 -3.35 -17.08 -2.70
CA VAL A 148 -3.22 -17.49 -4.11
C VAL A 148 -1.93 -18.26 -4.29
N ASP A 149 -2.03 -19.51 -4.73
CA ASP A 149 -0.87 -20.33 -5.07
C ASP A 149 -0.18 -19.77 -6.33
N ALA A 150 1.15 -19.88 -6.39
CA ALA A 150 1.94 -19.36 -7.51
C ALA A 150 1.49 -19.90 -8.90
N ALA A 151 0.95 -21.12 -8.93
CA ALA A 151 0.39 -21.71 -10.14
C ALA A 151 -0.89 -21.03 -10.66
N ASN A 152 -1.59 -20.30 -9.79
CA ASN A 152 -2.84 -19.59 -10.09
C ASN A 152 -2.63 -18.08 -10.28
N ALA A 153 -1.40 -17.58 -10.14
CA ALA A 153 -1.06 -16.20 -10.42
C ALA A 153 -1.12 -15.93 -11.93
N THR A 154 -1.69 -14.79 -12.30
CA THR A 154 -1.79 -14.36 -13.69
C THR A 154 -1.36 -12.93 -13.85
N TYR A 155 -0.47 -12.65 -14.82
CA TYR A 155 -0.07 -11.30 -15.16
C TYR A 155 -1.19 -10.53 -15.84
N THR A 156 -1.23 -9.24 -15.62
CA THR A 156 -2.21 -8.35 -16.24
C THR A 156 -2.02 -8.31 -17.75
N ASP A 157 -3.09 -8.58 -18.50
CA ASP A 157 -3.11 -8.43 -19.96
C ASP A 157 -3.27 -6.94 -20.32
N PRO A 158 -2.39 -6.36 -21.17
CA PRO A 158 -2.43 -4.94 -21.51
C PRO A 158 -3.71 -4.49 -22.24
N ASP A 159 -4.32 -5.33 -23.07
CA ASP A 159 -5.56 -4.98 -23.76
C ASP A 159 -6.75 -5.03 -22.80
N GLN A 160 -6.77 -6.02 -21.92
CA GLN A 160 -7.77 -6.06 -20.85
C GLN A 160 -7.64 -4.86 -19.90
N ALA A 161 -6.44 -4.37 -19.60
CA ALA A 161 -6.25 -3.20 -18.77
C ALA A 161 -6.94 -1.96 -19.36
N VAL A 162 -6.80 -1.72 -20.66
CA VAL A 162 -7.47 -0.60 -21.33
C VAL A 162 -8.99 -0.77 -21.32
N ASP A 163 -9.50 -1.94 -21.67
CA ASP A 163 -10.94 -2.22 -21.67
C ASP A 163 -11.53 -2.08 -20.26
N PHE A 164 -10.82 -2.59 -19.25
CA PHE A 164 -11.24 -2.51 -17.85
C PHE A 164 -11.35 -1.05 -17.37
N VAL A 165 -10.32 -0.23 -17.56
CA VAL A 165 -10.32 1.19 -17.18
C VAL A 165 -11.45 1.94 -17.90
N LYS A 166 -11.62 1.70 -19.18
CA LYS A 166 -12.68 2.33 -19.98
C LYS A 166 -14.08 1.98 -19.52
N ARG A 167 -14.32 0.72 -19.17
CA ARG A 167 -15.65 0.22 -18.78
C ARG A 167 -16.01 0.51 -17.34
N THR A 168 -15.03 0.52 -16.46
CA THR A 168 -15.27 0.72 -15.02
C THR A 168 -15.17 2.18 -14.58
N GLY A 169 -14.28 2.96 -15.19
CA GLY A 169 -14.01 4.33 -14.80
C GLY A 169 -13.21 4.46 -13.51
N VAL A 170 -12.41 3.46 -13.14
CA VAL A 170 -11.51 3.51 -11.97
C VAL A 170 -10.48 4.63 -12.10
N ASP A 171 -10.03 5.16 -10.96
CA ASP A 171 -9.07 6.26 -10.89
C ASP A 171 -7.61 5.78 -10.89
N SER A 172 -7.36 4.54 -10.53
CA SER A 172 -6.05 3.87 -10.57
C SER A 172 -6.21 2.36 -10.70
N LEU A 173 -5.17 1.67 -11.19
CA LEU A 173 -5.21 0.24 -11.42
C LEU A 173 -3.99 -0.45 -10.82
N ALA A 174 -4.24 -1.40 -9.92
CA ALA A 174 -3.24 -2.35 -9.46
C ALA A 174 -3.05 -3.44 -10.53
N ILE A 175 -1.80 -3.69 -10.88
CA ILE A 175 -1.43 -4.66 -11.91
C ILE A 175 -0.51 -5.74 -11.38
N ALA A 176 -0.62 -6.93 -11.96
CA ALA A 176 0.24 -8.07 -11.67
C ALA A 176 1.37 -8.14 -12.71
N ILE A 177 2.59 -7.83 -12.29
CA ILE A 177 3.80 -7.87 -13.12
C ILE A 177 4.95 -8.66 -12.48
N GLY A 178 4.63 -9.52 -11.49
CA GLY A 178 5.61 -10.39 -10.84
C GLY A 178 5.87 -10.10 -9.37
N THR A 179 5.11 -9.19 -8.73
CA THR A 179 5.08 -9.05 -7.27
C THR A 179 4.27 -10.18 -6.62
N SER A 180 4.44 -10.36 -5.30
CA SER A 180 3.73 -11.37 -4.53
C SER A 180 3.46 -10.87 -3.12
N HIS A 181 2.32 -11.24 -2.53
CA HIS A 181 1.95 -10.85 -1.17
C HIS A 181 2.73 -11.61 -0.08
N GLY A 182 2.85 -11.02 1.11
CA GLY A 182 3.45 -11.63 2.29
C GLY A 182 4.97 -11.51 2.37
N ALA A 183 5.56 -12.17 3.37
CA ALA A 183 7.01 -12.14 3.64
C ALA A 183 7.81 -13.15 2.81
N TYR A 184 7.17 -14.16 2.26
CA TYR A 184 7.79 -15.29 1.54
C TYR A 184 7.44 -15.21 0.05
N LYS A 185 7.87 -14.12 -0.60
CA LYS A 185 7.42 -13.77 -1.95
C LYS A 185 8.04 -14.62 -3.05
N PHE A 186 9.31 -15.03 -2.88
CA PHE A 186 10.08 -15.66 -3.96
C PHE A 186 10.92 -16.84 -3.45
N SER A 187 10.95 -17.92 -4.23
CA SER A 187 11.90 -19.02 -4.04
C SER A 187 13.26 -18.77 -4.72
N GLY A 188 13.36 -17.72 -5.55
CA GLY A 188 14.53 -17.30 -6.30
C GLY A 188 14.70 -15.78 -6.33
N GLU A 189 15.28 -15.24 -7.40
CA GLU A 189 15.36 -13.81 -7.62
C GLU A 189 14.00 -13.22 -8.03
N ALA A 190 13.64 -12.08 -7.47
CA ALA A 190 12.47 -11.33 -7.92
C ALA A 190 12.69 -10.80 -9.34
N LYS A 191 11.68 -10.96 -10.19
CA LYS A 191 11.68 -10.40 -11.55
C LYS A 191 10.37 -9.66 -11.78
N LEU A 192 10.46 -8.35 -12.00
CA LEU A 192 9.32 -7.54 -12.42
C LEU A 192 9.33 -7.38 -13.94
N ASP A 193 8.19 -7.60 -14.57
CA ASP A 193 7.98 -7.44 -16.00
C ASP A 193 7.76 -5.95 -16.34
N PHE A 194 8.86 -5.21 -16.45
CA PHE A 194 8.82 -3.79 -16.78
C PHE A 194 8.35 -3.53 -18.22
N ASP A 195 8.60 -4.45 -19.15
CA ASP A 195 8.11 -4.32 -20.53
C ASP A 195 6.57 -4.38 -20.57
N ARG A 196 5.98 -5.21 -19.72
CA ARG A 196 4.52 -5.25 -19.53
C ARG A 196 3.98 -3.96 -18.94
N LEU A 197 4.65 -3.40 -17.90
CA LEU A 197 4.29 -2.10 -17.32
C LEU A 197 4.30 -1.01 -18.40
N ASP A 198 5.36 -0.94 -19.20
CA ASP A 198 5.49 0.03 -20.28
C ASP A 198 4.39 -0.17 -21.34
N THR A 199 4.14 -1.42 -21.75
CA THR A 199 3.08 -1.75 -22.72
C THR A 199 1.68 -1.34 -22.22
N ILE A 200 1.36 -1.61 -20.95
CA ILE A 200 0.09 -1.20 -20.33
C ILE A 200 -0.04 0.34 -20.36
N THR A 201 1.01 1.04 -19.94
CA THR A 201 1.02 2.51 -19.89
C THR A 201 0.85 3.12 -21.28
N GLU A 202 1.60 2.62 -22.27
CA GLU A 202 1.49 3.10 -23.68
C GLU A 202 0.11 2.87 -24.26
N LYS A 203 -0.51 1.72 -24.00
CA LYS A 203 -1.87 1.41 -24.48
C LYS A 203 -2.93 2.28 -23.81
N LEU A 204 -2.81 2.54 -22.51
CA LEU A 204 -3.71 3.47 -21.80
C LEU A 204 -3.58 4.88 -22.36
N GLU A 205 -2.35 5.36 -22.58
CA GLU A 205 -2.08 6.67 -23.18
C GLU A 205 -2.70 6.78 -24.60
N ALA A 206 -2.48 5.77 -25.45
CA ALA A 206 -3.05 5.70 -26.79
C ALA A 206 -4.59 5.65 -26.80
N ALA A 207 -5.20 5.11 -25.75
CA ALA A 207 -6.66 5.09 -25.57
C ALA A 207 -7.23 6.38 -24.99
N GLY A 208 -6.40 7.40 -24.71
CA GLY A 208 -6.80 8.71 -24.18
C GLY A 208 -6.84 8.79 -22.64
N PHE A 209 -6.32 7.79 -21.94
CA PHE A 209 -6.14 7.82 -20.49
C PHE A 209 -4.74 8.37 -20.14
N HIS A 210 -4.59 9.68 -20.26
CA HIS A 210 -3.32 10.37 -20.08
C HIS A 210 -2.87 10.31 -18.61
N ASN A 211 -1.58 9.99 -18.39
CA ASN A 211 -0.97 9.94 -17.07
C ASN A 211 -1.72 9.01 -16.08
N PHE A 212 -2.26 7.90 -16.59
CA PHE A 212 -3.08 7.00 -15.76
C PHE A 212 -2.24 6.32 -14.67
N PRO A 213 -2.64 6.44 -13.37
CA PRO A 213 -1.85 5.94 -12.26
C PRO A 213 -1.87 4.42 -12.18
N ILE A 214 -0.70 3.80 -12.15
CA ILE A 214 -0.51 2.38 -11.89
C ILE A 214 -0.12 2.18 -10.43
N VAL A 215 -0.56 1.06 -9.86
CA VAL A 215 -0.31 0.68 -8.46
C VAL A 215 0.39 -0.69 -8.42
N LEU A 216 1.33 -0.85 -7.48
CA LEU A 216 1.95 -2.14 -7.18
C LEU A 216 1.57 -2.61 -5.78
N HIS A 217 0.95 -3.78 -5.73
CA HIS A 217 0.71 -4.58 -4.54
C HIS A 217 1.80 -5.64 -4.35
N GLY A 218 1.85 -6.26 -3.16
CA GLY A 218 2.84 -7.28 -2.87
C GLY A 218 4.29 -6.80 -2.99
N ALA A 219 4.53 -5.53 -2.78
CA ALA A 219 5.77 -4.84 -3.12
C ALA A 219 6.69 -4.54 -1.91
N SER A 220 6.41 -5.06 -0.71
CA SER A 220 7.33 -4.93 0.42
C SER A 220 8.68 -5.57 0.10
N ALA A 221 9.77 -4.89 0.48
CA ALA A 221 11.12 -5.39 0.25
C ALA A 221 11.52 -6.50 1.23
N VAL A 222 10.79 -6.64 2.34
CA VAL A 222 11.10 -7.55 3.45
C VAL A 222 12.48 -7.22 4.03
N ASP A 223 12.52 -6.13 4.81
CA ASP A 223 13.77 -5.59 5.36
C ASP A 223 14.61 -6.63 6.09
N GLU A 224 15.77 -6.94 5.53
CA GLU A 224 16.65 -8.02 5.99
C GLU A 224 17.14 -7.77 7.43
N SER A 225 17.44 -6.53 7.79
CA SER A 225 17.90 -6.16 9.12
C SER A 225 16.85 -6.41 10.20
N SER A 226 15.58 -6.17 9.86
CA SER A 226 14.44 -6.48 10.74
C SER A 226 14.23 -7.97 10.90
N VAL A 227 14.39 -8.76 9.82
CA VAL A 227 14.33 -10.23 9.87
C VAL A 227 15.44 -10.79 10.74
N GLU A 228 16.68 -10.35 10.55
CA GLU A 228 17.84 -10.76 11.37
C GLU A 228 17.65 -10.41 12.84
N THR A 229 17.16 -9.20 13.12
CA THR A 229 16.87 -8.77 14.50
C THR A 229 15.78 -9.63 15.12
N CYS A 230 14.68 -9.88 14.40
CA CYS A 230 13.62 -10.78 14.88
C CYS A 230 14.19 -12.16 15.26
N ASN A 231 15.01 -12.75 14.39
CA ASN A 231 15.57 -14.09 14.61
C ASN A 231 16.59 -14.11 15.74
N LYS A 232 17.44 -13.10 15.85
CA LYS A 232 18.41 -12.95 16.95
C LYS A 232 17.73 -12.96 18.31
N TYR A 233 16.56 -12.35 18.43
CA TYR A 233 15.82 -12.24 19.69
C TYR A 233 14.61 -13.20 19.78
N GLY A 234 14.80 -14.43 19.31
CA GLY A 234 13.88 -15.55 19.51
C GLY A 234 12.78 -15.70 18.47
N GLY A 235 12.85 -14.96 17.36
CA GLY A 235 11.99 -15.18 16.20
C GLY A 235 12.41 -16.41 15.38
N LYS A 236 11.51 -16.85 14.51
CA LYS A 236 11.74 -17.95 13.55
C LYS A 236 11.21 -17.56 12.19
N ILE A 237 11.83 -16.55 11.59
CA ILE A 237 11.44 -16.02 10.27
C ILE A 237 12.54 -16.48 9.30
N ALA A 238 12.35 -17.65 8.70
CA ALA A 238 13.32 -18.24 7.77
C ALA A 238 12.85 -18.08 6.32
N GLY A 239 13.77 -17.70 5.42
CA GLY A 239 13.50 -17.60 3.99
C GLY A 239 12.58 -16.43 3.57
N ALA A 240 12.37 -15.47 4.46
CA ALA A 240 11.65 -14.25 4.10
C ALA A 240 12.43 -13.45 3.05
N LYS A 241 11.78 -13.11 1.94
CA LYS A 241 12.40 -12.41 0.81
C LYS A 241 11.34 -11.57 0.08
N GLY A 242 11.65 -10.32 -0.17
CA GLY A 242 10.78 -9.36 -0.82
C GLY A 242 11.30 -8.87 -2.17
N VAL A 243 10.69 -7.80 -2.67
CA VAL A 243 11.09 -7.13 -3.90
C VAL A 243 12.29 -6.21 -3.61
N PRO A 244 13.40 -6.30 -4.36
CA PRO A 244 14.55 -5.41 -4.17
C PRO A 244 14.16 -3.92 -4.31
N ASN A 245 14.72 -3.09 -3.45
CA ASN A 245 14.45 -1.64 -3.43
C ASN A 245 14.76 -0.96 -4.78
N GLU A 246 15.78 -1.42 -5.50
CA GLU A 246 16.12 -0.88 -6.83
C GLU A 246 15.01 -1.15 -7.86
N MET A 247 14.36 -2.31 -7.79
CA MET A 247 13.23 -2.63 -8.68
C MET A 247 12.02 -1.75 -8.36
N LEU A 248 11.75 -1.52 -7.07
CA LEU A 248 10.69 -0.60 -6.64
C LEU A 248 11.00 0.84 -7.07
N ARG A 249 12.26 1.27 -6.92
CA ARG A 249 12.71 2.59 -7.38
C ARG A 249 12.56 2.73 -8.90
N LYS A 250 12.89 1.69 -9.65
CA LYS A 250 12.69 1.66 -11.11
C LYS A 250 11.21 1.74 -11.47
N ALA A 251 10.33 1.01 -10.77
CA ALA A 251 8.88 1.07 -10.97
C ALA A 251 8.34 2.49 -10.70
N ALA A 252 8.74 3.10 -9.57
CA ALA A 252 8.36 4.47 -9.21
C ALA A 252 8.82 5.53 -10.21
N SER A 253 9.92 5.30 -10.93
CA SER A 253 10.39 6.20 -12.00
C SER A 253 9.61 6.08 -13.33
N LYS A 254 8.62 5.19 -13.38
CA LYS A 254 7.73 4.98 -14.54
C LYS A 254 6.31 5.46 -14.21
N ALA A 255 5.30 4.70 -14.58
CA ALA A 255 3.88 5.04 -14.33
C ALA A 255 3.34 4.59 -12.96
N VAL A 256 4.17 3.99 -12.12
CA VAL A 256 3.75 3.51 -10.79
C VAL A 256 3.68 4.70 -9.84
N CYS A 257 2.45 5.08 -9.46
CA CYS A 257 2.19 6.22 -8.57
C CYS A 257 1.95 5.83 -7.11
N LYS A 258 1.69 4.54 -6.83
CA LYS A 258 1.45 4.01 -5.49
C LYS A 258 2.16 2.67 -5.32
N ILE A 259 2.84 2.49 -4.19
CA ILE A 259 3.47 1.23 -3.80
C ILE A 259 3.01 0.86 -2.40
N ASN A 260 2.41 -0.35 -2.27
CA ASN A 260 1.91 -0.88 -1.01
C ASN A 260 3.05 -1.45 -0.15
N MET A 261 3.05 -1.10 1.13
CA MET A 261 4.04 -1.56 2.13
C MET A 261 3.34 -1.92 3.44
N ASP A 262 3.32 -3.20 3.77
CA ASP A 262 2.78 -3.73 5.04
C ASP A 262 3.81 -4.58 5.78
N THR A 263 4.33 -5.62 5.14
CA THR A 263 5.25 -6.60 5.75
C THR A 263 6.46 -5.93 6.42
N ASP A 264 7.04 -4.90 5.77
CA ASP A 264 8.18 -4.17 6.31
C ASP A 264 7.85 -3.48 7.65
N LEU A 265 6.65 -2.91 7.79
CA LEU A 265 6.20 -2.25 9.02
C LEU A 265 5.98 -3.26 10.15
N ARG A 266 5.35 -4.40 9.82
CA ARG A 266 5.13 -5.51 10.79
C ARG A 266 6.45 -6.07 11.29
N LEU A 267 7.42 -6.27 10.40
CA LEU A 267 8.76 -6.75 10.75
C LEU A 267 9.51 -5.74 11.62
N ALA A 268 9.51 -4.46 11.26
CA ALA A 268 10.17 -3.41 12.03
C ALA A 268 9.61 -3.32 13.46
N MET A 269 8.28 -3.31 13.61
CA MET A 269 7.63 -3.30 14.91
C MET A 269 8.01 -4.52 15.74
N THR A 270 7.92 -5.71 15.15
CA THR A 270 8.25 -6.98 15.83
C THR A 270 9.72 -7.04 16.22
N ALA A 271 10.62 -6.61 15.34
CA ALA A 271 12.07 -6.58 15.60
C ALA A 271 12.42 -5.67 16.78
N ALA A 272 11.88 -4.46 16.82
CA ALA A 272 12.12 -3.50 17.90
C ALA A 272 11.61 -4.03 19.25
N ILE A 273 10.40 -4.58 19.31
CA ILE A 273 9.81 -5.12 20.54
C ILE A 273 10.60 -6.35 21.03
N ARG A 274 10.94 -7.27 20.14
CA ARG A 274 11.77 -8.44 20.50
C ARG A 274 13.14 -8.04 20.99
N LYS A 275 13.78 -7.06 20.34
CA LYS A 275 15.07 -6.52 20.79
C LYS A 275 14.96 -5.91 22.17
N SER A 276 13.93 -5.09 22.43
CA SER A 276 13.70 -4.48 23.74
C SER A 276 13.58 -5.53 24.83
N PHE A 277 12.80 -6.58 24.64
CA PHE A 277 12.65 -7.66 25.64
C PHE A 277 13.90 -8.53 25.77
N GLY A 278 14.65 -8.75 24.68
CA GLY A 278 15.89 -9.52 24.71
C GLY A 278 17.05 -8.79 25.42
N GLU A 279 17.15 -7.47 25.25
CA GLU A 279 18.19 -6.65 25.86
C GLU A 279 17.82 -6.16 27.28
N LYS A 280 16.53 -6.03 27.56
CA LYS A 280 15.97 -5.54 28.82
C LYS A 280 14.86 -6.48 29.29
N PRO A 281 15.18 -7.68 29.82
CA PRO A 281 14.16 -8.67 30.21
C PRO A 281 13.15 -8.15 31.24
N GLU A 282 13.54 -7.16 32.03
CA GLU A 282 12.70 -6.48 33.01
C GLU A 282 11.73 -5.45 32.44
N ALA A 283 11.81 -5.14 31.13
CA ALA A 283 10.96 -4.14 30.51
C ALA A 283 9.49 -4.60 30.47
N PHE A 284 8.61 -3.82 31.10
CA PHE A 284 7.16 -4.09 31.13
C PHE A 284 6.31 -2.85 30.84
N ASP A 285 6.92 -1.68 30.65
CA ASP A 285 6.20 -0.46 30.26
C ASP A 285 6.03 -0.40 28.74
N PRO A 286 4.77 -0.50 28.23
CA PRO A 286 4.53 -0.46 26.80
C PRO A 286 5.00 0.84 26.14
N ARG A 287 5.03 1.97 26.86
CA ARG A 287 5.56 3.23 26.31
C ARG A 287 7.03 3.13 25.89
N GLY A 288 7.81 2.28 26.56
CA GLY A 288 9.20 2.00 26.21
C GLY A 288 9.31 1.18 24.93
N TYR A 289 8.89 -0.08 24.96
CA TYR A 289 9.09 -0.98 23.81
C TYR A 289 8.23 -0.62 22.58
N CYS A 290 7.04 -0.04 22.77
CA CYS A 290 6.27 0.50 21.66
C CYS A 290 6.88 1.81 21.12
N GLY A 291 7.52 2.61 21.99
CA GLY A 291 8.29 3.78 21.57
C GLY A 291 9.49 3.41 20.70
N ASP A 292 10.24 2.35 21.05
CA ASP A 292 11.33 1.80 20.24
C ASP A 292 10.80 1.31 18.88
N ALA A 293 9.63 0.64 18.86
CA ALA A 293 8.99 0.19 17.64
C ALA A 293 8.59 1.37 16.71
N ARG A 294 7.97 2.40 17.27
CA ARG A 294 7.61 3.62 16.52
C ARG A 294 8.82 4.28 15.88
N LYS A 295 9.94 4.35 16.61
CA LYS A 295 11.18 4.93 16.10
C LYS A 295 11.75 4.13 14.94
N LEU A 296 11.81 2.80 15.05
CA LEU A 296 12.33 1.95 13.97
C LEU A 296 11.44 2.02 12.72
N ILE A 297 10.10 2.07 12.89
CA ILE A 297 9.16 2.28 11.79
C ILE A 297 9.43 3.64 11.11
N GLN A 298 9.61 4.71 11.88
CA GLN A 298 9.91 6.03 11.33
C GLN A 298 11.19 6.00 10.49
N GLU A 299 12.28 5.45 11.01
CA GLU A 299 13.56 5.35 10.30
C GLU A 299 13.43 4.56 8.99
N LEU A 300 12.73 3.42 9.03
CA LEU A 300 12.45 2.62 7.84
C LEU A 300 11.65 3.39 6.79
N VAL A 301 10.57 4.04 7.20
CA VAL A 301 9.68 4.77 6.29
C VAL A 301 10.36 6.00 5.71
N GLU A 302 11.20 6.71 6.48
CA GLU A 302 12.02 7.82 5.95
C GLU A 302 12.94 7.35 4.83
N MET A 303 13.63 6.22 5.02
CA MET A 303 14.45 5.61 3.98
C MET A 303 13.62 5.24 2.75
N LYS A 304 12.43 4.62 2.95
CA LYS A 304 11.55 4.26 1.83
C LYS A 304 11.09 5.49 1.04
N ILE A 305 10.63 6.54 1.70
CA ILE A 305 10.20 7.79 1.05
C ILE A 305 11.34 8.41 0.24
N LYS A 306 12.53 8.49 0.82
CA LYS A 306 13.68 9.15 0.21
C LYS A 306 14.31 8.31 -0.90
N ASP A 307 14.69 7.08 -0.59
CA ASP A 307 15.61 6.31 -1.43
C ASP A 307 14.90 5.34 -2.39
N VAL A 308 13.67 4.93 -2.07
CA VAL A 308 12.88 3.97 -2.87
C VAL A 308 11.79 4.67 -3.66
N LEU A 309 10.93 5.41 -2.99
CA LEU A 309 9.78 6.08 -3.58
C LEU A 309 10.14 7.41 -4.25
N SER A 310 11.18 8.08 -3.79
CA SER A 310 11.63 9.42 -4.22
C SER A 310 10.55 10.49 -4.08
N SER A 311 9.69 10.37 -3.06
CA SER A 311 8.58 11.28 -2.81
C SER A 311 8.89 12.37 -1.78
N THR A 312 10.17 12.54 -1.40
CA THR A 312 10.61 13.69 -0.58
C THR A 312 10.18 15.00 -1.24
N ASP A 313 9.63 15.91 -0.45
CA ASP A 313 9.10 17.20 -0.90
C ASP A 313 7.88 17.14 -1.85
N SER A 314 7.18 16.01 -1.92
CA SER A 314 5.97 15.86 -2.76
C SER A 314 4.79 16.74 -2.31
N MET A 315 4.90 17.37 -1.12
CA MET A 315 3.96 18.40 -0.64
C MET A 315 4.14 19.78 -1.32
N LYS A 316 5.26 20.01 -2.02
CA LYS A 316 5.50 21.23 -2.79
C LYS A 316 4.76 21.15 -4.12
#